data_f66ec491d3b5ba68bdab91ceff961d7b
#
_entry.id   f66ec491d3b5ba68bdab91ceff961d7b
#
_cell.length_a   1.000
_cell.length_b   1.000
_cell.length_c   1.000
_cell.angle_alpha   90.00
_cell.angle_beta   90.00
_cell.angle_gamma   90.00
#
_symmetry.space_group_name_H-M   'P 1'
#
loop_
_entity.id
_entity.type
_entity.pdbx_description
1 polymer ?
#
loop_
_entity_poly.entity_id
_entity_poly.type
_entity_poly.pdbx_seq_one_letter_code
_entity_poly.pdbx_strand_id
1 'polypeptide(L)'
;GTYRAVGLLNNVIDGVNDVKNEKTAKLAEELSAQARAARAWSYLTMAMIYGPVYDPAGANDTKTIPYRTAASPTEANPALSTTAEVFGLAKADIDFALKSVPDNVNHPARMNRCAVQTLMAYYYMFARDFGKMLEYADMAWTSALAQQGSVDNLIYNYNDFYYEPDPEASPSPGTDVEVSLDLKGQDDYLGQTYHREMLFYRVAPSGGMGSSGYPSVEFISLFDKNTDLRYRLFMLKDLGYATTVGDTKYDDGIVLQYYRDVKIKMTQGFSYPELLLMRAEAYARNSRKTEALSDLNTLRKYRYDNTQGSTDLPNGAALTEDQLLEEILKERRRELPIATFQRVLDLKRLALDNGKPWC
;
A
#
# COMPACT_ATOMS: atom_id res chain seq x y z
N GLY A 1 -17.62 -7.94 3.95
CA GLY A 1 -16.53 -8.37 3.08
C GLY A 1 -16.53 -7.63 1.75
N THR A 2 -15.55 -7.90 0.90
CA THR A 2 -15.29 -7.16 -0.35
C THR A 2 -16.49 -7.18 -1.32
N TYR A 3 -17.20 -8.30 -1.45
CA TYR A 3 -18.40 -8.37 -2.31
C TYR A 3 -19.54 -7.46 -1.82
N ARG A 4 -19.66 -7.21 -0.52
CA ARG A 4 -20.61 -6.21 -0.02
C ARG A 4 -20.22 -4.80 -0.49
N ALA A 5 -18.94 -4.48 -0.44
CA ALA A 5 -18.44 -3.20 -0.94
C ALA A 5 -18.67 -3.07 -2.46
N VAL A 6 -18.40 -4.11 -3.23
CA VAL A 6 -18.68 -4.15 -4.67
C VAL A 6 -20.17 -3.97 -4.96
N GLY A 7 -21.05 -4.59 -4.19
CA GLY A 7 -22.50 -4.39 -4.34
C GLY A 7 -22.92 -2.91 -4.16
N LEU A 8 -22.34 -2.23 -3.15
CA LEU A 8 -22.57 -0.79 -2.96
C LEU A 8 -22.02 0.05 -4.12
N LEU A 9 -20.85 -0.31 -4.66
CA LEU A 9 -20.28 0.38 -5.82
C LEU A 9 -21.14 0.18 -7.08
N ASN A 10 -21.67 -1.03 -7.30
CA ASN A 10 -22.60 -1.29 -8.39
C ASN A 10 -23.90 -0.49 -8.22
N ASN A 11 -24.44 -0.34 -6.99
CA ASN A 11 -25.60 0.52 -6.74
C ASN A 11 -25.31 1.97 -7.13
N VAL A 12 -24.10 2.49 -6.89
CA VAL A 12 -23.75 3.84 -7.34
C VAL A 12 -23.69 3.90 -8.86
N ILE A 13 -23.02 2.92 -9.52
CA ILE A 13 -22.84 2.90 -10.98
C ILE A 13 -24.18 2.84 -11.70
N ASP A 14 -25.12 2.03 -11.20
CA ASP A 14 -26.45 1.87 -11.79
C ASP A 14 -27.34 3.10 -11.47
N GLY A 15 -27.39 3.52 -10.19
CA GLY A 15 -28.28 4.57 -9.72
C GLY A 15 -27.93 6.00 -10.18
N VAL A 16 -26.67 6.28 -10.53
CA VAL A 16 -26.32 7.63 -11.03
C VAL A 16 -27.01 7.95 -12.36
N ASN A 17 -27.36 6.94 -13.15
CA ASN A 17 -28.07 7.12 -14.40
C ASN A 17 -29.53 7.57 -14.20
N ASP A 18 -30.15 7.13 -13.10
CA ASP A 18 -31.56 7.48 -12.78
C ASP A 18 -31.70 8.93 -12.37
N VAL A 19 -30.64 9.56 -11.87
CA VAL A 19 -30.62 10.95 -11.37
C VAL A 19 -29.88 11.91 -12.30
N LYS A 20 -29.37 11.41 -13.43
CA LYS A 20 -28.60 12.19 -14.39
C LYS A 20 -29.55 13.12 -15.19
N ASN A 21 -29.23 14.42 -15.16
CA ASN A 21 -29.90 15.47 -15.95
C ASN A 21 -28.84 16.54 -16.30
N GLU A 22 -29.20 17.59 -17.02
CA GLU A 22 -28.23 18.62 -17.43
C GLU A 22 -27.44 19.23 -16.28
N LYS A 23 -28.06 19.40 -15.09
CA LYS A 23 -27.38 19.97 -13.91
C LYS A 23 -26.50 18.98 -13.16
N THR A 24 -26.82 17.70 -13.22
CA THR A 24 -26.14 16.64 -12.45
C THR A 24 -25.22 15.78 -13.31
N ALA A 25 -25.20 15.95 -14.62
CA ALA A 25 -24.47 15.09 -15.58
C ALA A 25 -23.00 14.93 -15.19
N LYS A 26 -22.28 16.02 -14.93
CA LYS A 26 -20.88 16.01 -14.54
C LYS A 26 -20.66 15.24 -13.23
N LEU A 27 -21.45 15.53 -12.21
CA LEU A 27 -21.34 14.85 -10.92
C LEU A 27 -21.65 13.35 -11.04
N ALA A 28 -22.65 12.99 -11.84
CA ALA A 28 -22.99 11.58 -12.10
C ALA A 28 -21.84 10.83 -12.76
N GLU A 29 -21.17 11.46 -13.74
CA GLU A 29 -19.98 10.88 -14.39
C GLU A 29 -18.79 10.73 -13.44
N GLU A 30 -18.51 11.74 -12.62
CA GLU A 30 -17.47 11.71 -11.59
C GLU A 30 -17.72 10.61 -10.56
N LEU A 31 -18.97 10.46 -10.07
CA LEU A 31 -19.35 9.41 -9.12
C LEU A 31 -19.25 8.02 -9.74
N SER A 32 -19.72 7.86 -10.98
CA SER A 32 -19.58 6.60 -11.72
C SER A 32 -18.09 6.24 -11.91
N ALA A 33 -17.26 7.21 -12.28
CA ALA A 33 -15.82 7.01 -12.45
C ALA A 33 -15.14 6.54 -11.16
N GLN A 34 -15.43 7.20 -10.04
CA GLN A 34 -14.88 6.82 -8.73
C GLN A 34 -15.34 5.42 -8.30
N ALA A 35 -16.62 5.09 -8.48
CA ALA A 35 -17.17 3.79 -8.13
C ALA A 35 -16.56 2.67 -8.99
N ARG A 36 -16.39 2.89 -10.29
CA ARG A 36 -15.72 1.93 -11.19
C ARG A 36 -14.27 1.72 -10.81
N ALA A 37 -13.50 2.78 -10.54
CA ALA A 37 -12.11 2.64 -10.10
C ALA A 37 -12.00 1.85 -8.79
N ALA A 38 -12.86 2.12 -7.81
CA ALA A 38 -12.89 1.38 -6.55
C ALA A 38 -13.31 -0.09 -6.75
N ARG A 39 -14.22 -0.38 -7.69
CA ARG A 39 -14.61 -1.73 -8.09
C ARG A 39 -13.45 -2.48 -8.75
N ALA A 40 -12.74 -1.84 -9.68
CA ALA A 40 -11.56 -2.40 -10.32
C ALA A 40 -10.47 -2.76 -9.31
N TRP A 41 -10.16 -1.86 -8.38
CA TRP A 41 -9.22 -2.12 -7.29
C TRP A 41 -9.65 -3.34 -6.46
N SER A 42 -10.94 -3.41 -6.11
CA SER A 42 -11.48 -4.52 -5.30
C SER A 42 -11.35 -5.86 -6.00
N TYR A 43 -11.68 -5.92 -7.29
CA TYR A 43 -11.61 -7.16 -8.06
C TYR A 43 -10.18 -7.59 -8.39
N LEU A 44 -9.30 -6.65 -8.78
CA LEU A 44 -7.88 -6.94 -8.96
C LEU A 44 -7.26 -7.52 -7.71
N THR A 45 -7.49 -6.87 -6.57
CA THR A 45 -6.97 -7.33 -5.27
C THR A 45 -7.47 -8.74 -4.95
N MET A 46 -8.76 -9.01 -5.10
CA MET A 46 -9.31 -10.36 -4.86
C MET A 46 -8.72 -11.39 -5.82
N ALA A 47 -8.65 -11.08 -7.11
CA ALA A 47 -8.10 -12.02 -8.10
C ALA A 47 -6.63 -12.34 -7.81
N MET A 48 -5.84 -11.35 -7.43
CA MET A 48 -4.44 -11.54 -7.09
C MET A 48 -4.23 -12.31 -5.78
N ILE A 49 -5.11 -12.13 -4.79
CA ILE A 49 -5.03 -12.87 -3.52
C ILE A 49 -5.43 -14.34 -3.73
N TYR A 50 -6.56 -14.58 -4.37
CA TYR A 50 -7.17 -15.92 -4.45
C TYR A 50 -6.82 -16.69 -5.73
N GLY A 51 -6.37 -16.00 -6.78
CA GLY A 51 -6.00 -16.59 -8.05
C GLY A 51 -4.49 -16.79 -8.22
N PRO A 52 -4.05 -17.33 -9.36
CA PRO A 52 -2.65 -17.35 -9.73
C PRO A 52 -2.12 -15.96 -10.01
N VAL A 53 -0.79 -15.83 -10.09
CA VAL A 53 -0.16 -14.61 -10.60
C VAL A 53 -0.50 -14.44 -12.09
N TYR A 54 -0.68 -13.20 -12.52
CA TYR A 54 -0.86 -12.89 -13.93
C TYR A 54 0.47 -13.10 -14.67
N ASP A 55 0.47 -13.94 -15.69
CA ASP A 55 1.62 -14.20 -16.56
C ASP A 55 1.40 -13.50 -17.91
N PRO A 56 2.18 -12.48 -18.28
CA PRO A 56 2.01 -11.78 -19.56
C PRO A 56 2.24 -12.69 -20.80
N ALA A 57 2.95 -13.81 -20.63
CA ALA A 57 3.18 -14.80 -21.69
C ALA A 57 2.15 -15.97 -21.64
N GLY A 58 1.34 -16.05 -20.59
CA GLY A 58 0.39 -17.13 -20.35
C GLY A 58 -1.02 -16.80 -20.83
N ALA A 59 -1.86 -17.83 -20.95
CA ALA A 59 -3.27 -17.67 -21.30
C ALA A 59 -4.10 -17.02 -20.20
N ASN A 60 -3.66 -17.12 -18.93
CA ASN A 60 -4.36 -16.62 -17.74
C ASN A 60 -5.84 -17.09 -17.65
N ASP A 61 -6.09 -18.33 -18.08
CA ASP A 61 -7.42 -18.94 -18.21
C ASP A 61 -7.92 -19.64 -16.94
N THR A 62 -7.10 -19.66 -15.88
CA THR A 62 -7.50 -20.19 -14.58
C THR A 62 -8.65 -19.36 -14.01
N LYS A 63 -9.75 -20.04 -13.69
CA LYS A 63 -10.92 -19.44 -13.05
C LYS A 63 -10.61 -19.06 -11.60
N THR A 64 -10.96 -17.85 -11.22
CA THR A 64 -10.58 -17.26 -9.92
C THR A 64 -11.79 -16.85 -9.09
N ILE A 65 -12.44 -15.78 -9.47
CA ILE A 65 -13.52 -15.14 -8.72
C ILE A 65 -14.69 -14.78 -9.65
N PRO A 66 -15.93 -14.76 -9.16
CA PRO A 66 -17.04 -14.21 -9.95
C PRO A 66 -16.91 -12.69 -10.06
N TYR A 67 -17.01 -12.15 -11.29
CA TYR A 67 -17.01 -10.70 -11.53
C TYR A 67 -18.45 -10.21 -11.73
N ARG A 68 -18.99 -9.57 -10.71
CA ARG A 68 -20.35 -9.06 -10.66
C ARG A 68 -20.39 -7.59 -11.02
N THR A 69 -21.19 -7.22 -12.02
CA THR A 69 -21.34 -5.83 -12.50
C THR A 69 -22.66 -5.19 -12.16
N ALA A 70 -23.67 -5.97 -11.76
CA ALA A 70 -24.99 -5.49 -11.40
C ALA A 70 -25.21 -5.45 -9.89
N ALA A 71 -26.07 -4.52 -9.46
CA ALA A 71 -26.42 -4.32 -8.06
C ALA A 71 -27.58 -5.22 -7.59
N SER A 72 -28.30 -5.85 -8.50
CA SER A 72 -29.51 -6.63 -8.18
C SER A 72 -29.24 -7.77 -7.19
N PRO A 73 -29.91 -7.81 -6.03
CA PRO A 73 -29.77 -8.88 -5.06
C PRO A 73 -30.41 -10.19 -5.53
N THR A 74 -31.30 -10.13 -6.52
CA THR A 74 -32.03 -11.28 -7.06
C THR A 74 -31.36 -11.91 -8.25
N GLU A 75 -30.33 -11.27 -8.80
CA GLU A 75 -29.55 -11.81 -9.90
C GLU A 75 -28.70 -12.99 -9.41
N ALA A 76 -28.69 -14.08 -10.16
CA ALA A 76 -27.84 -15.22 -9.86
C ALA A 76 -26.36 -14.80 -9.81
N ASN A 77 -25.58 -15.45 -8.95
CA ASN A 77 -24.15 -15.24 -8.94
C ASN A 77 -23.56 -15.63 -10.30
N PRO A 78 -22.73 -14.77 -10.91
CA PRO A 78 -22.08 -15.13 -12.15
C PRO A 78 -21.11 -16.31 -11.94
N ALA A 79 -20.80 -17.01 -13.02
CA ALA A 79 -19.74 -18.02 -13.02
C ALA A 79 -18.38 -17.39 -12.64
N LEU A 80 -17.45 -18.23 -12.23
CA LEU A 80 -16.08 -17.77 -11.98
C LEU A 80 -15.47 -17.23 -13.27
N SER A 81 -14.93 -16.04 -13.20
CA SER A 81 -14.14 -15.43 -14.28
C SER A 81 -12.70 -15.93 -14.25
N THR A 82 -12.07 -15.98 -15.40
CA THR A 82 -10.64 -16.26 -15.50
C THR A 82 -9.80 -15.07 -15.03
N THR A 83 -8.53 -15.29 -14.76
CA THR A 83 -7.60 -14.21 -14.43
C THR A 83 -7.57 -13.16 -15.55
N ALA A 84 -7.51 -13.60 -16.82
CA ALA A 84 -7.54 -12.71 -17.99
C ALA A 84 -8.82 -11.86 -18.05
N GLU A 85 -9.99 -12.48 -17.83
CA GLU A 85 -11.27 -11.77 -17.79
C GLU A 85 -11.33 -10.72 -16.69
N VAL A 86 -10.88 -11.06 -15.47
CA VAL A 86 -10.87 -10.11 -14.34
C VAL A 86 -9.95 -8.92 -14.65
N PHE A 87 -8.74 -9.17 -15.17
CA PHE A 87 -7.81 -8.10 -15.53
C PHE A 87 -8.38 -7.22 -16.65
N GLY A 88 -9.00 -7.81 -17.68
CA GLY A 88 -9.63 -7.07 -18.78
C GLY A 88 -10.78 -6.18 -18.32
N LEU A 89 -11.68 -6.71 -17.48
CA LEU A 89 -12.82 -5.97 -16.94
C LEU A 89 -12.38 -4.86 -15.98
N ALA A 90 -11.41 -5.13 -15.12
CA ALA A 90 -10.84 -4.13 -14.24
C ALA A 90 -10.15 -3.01 -15.03
N LYS A 91 -9.40 -3.34 -16.08
CA LYS A 91 -8.79 -2.33 -16.96
C LYS A 91 -9.85 -1.45 -17.63
N ALA A 92 -10.93 -2.04 -18.11
CA ALA A 92 -12.03 -1.27 -18.72
C ALA A 92 -12.68 -0.28 -17.72
N ASP A 93 -12.84 -0.68 -16.46
CA ASP A 93 -13.34 0.21 -15.41
C ASP A 93 -12.33 1.34 -15.10
N ILE A 94 -11.02 1.06 -15.09
CA ILE A 94 -9.98 2.08 -14.87
C ILE A 94 -9.92 3.06 -16.07
N ASP A 95 -9.94 2.54 -17.30
CA ASP A 95 -9.94 3.35 -18.51
C ASP A 95 -11.15 4.30 -18.56
N PHE A 96 -12.31 3.81 -18.13
CA PHE A 96 -13.51 4.65 -18.00
C PHE A 96 -13.29 5.74 -16.92
N ALA A 97 -12.76 5.36 -15.76
CA ALA A 97 -12.58 6.27 -14.65
C ALA A 97 -11.61 7.42 -14.98
N LEU A 98 -10.53 7.15 -15.71
CA LEU A 98 -9.53 8.15 -16.10
C LEU A 98 -10.11 9.30 -16.93
N LYS A 99 -11.27 9.09 -17.60
CA LYS A 99 -11.91 10.11 -18.44
C LYS A 99 -12.63 11.18 -17.62
N SER A 100 -13.23 10.79 -16.49
CA SER A 100 -14.19 11.64 -15.78
C SER A 100 -13.92 11.75 -14.27
N VAL A 101 -12.89 11.09 -13.72
CA VAL A 101 -12.58 11.20 -12.30
C VAL A 101 -12.14 12.63 -11.95
N PRO A 102 -12.62 13.21 -10.81
CA PRO A 102 -12.22 14.55 -10.40
C PRO A 102 -10.74 14.61 -10.01
N ASP A 103 -10.13 15.79 -10.18
CA ASP A 103 -8.75 16.01 -9.79
C ASP A 103 -8.58 15.95 -8.27
N ASN A 104 -9.56 16.44 -7.50
CA ASN A 104 -9.54 16.48 -6.04
C ASN A 104 -10.80 15.86 -5.45
N VAL A 105 -10.65 15.30 -4.25
CA VAL A 105 -11.74 14.80 -3.41
C VAL A 105 -11.54 15.28 -1.98
N ASN A 106 -12.62 15.42 -1.26
CA ASN A 106 -12.60 15.87 0.13
C ASN A 106 -12.30 14.75 1.16
N HIS A 107 -12.17 13.50 0.70
CA HIS A 107 -11.90 12.37 1.56
C HIS A 107 -11.19 11.24 0.77
N PRO A 108 -10.08 10.68 1.27
CA PRO A 108 -9.30 9.68 0.54
C PRO A 108 -9.99 8.31 0.37
N ALA A 109 -11.16 8.09 0.98
CA ALA A 109 -12.00 6.94 0.65
C ALA A 109 -12.58 6.99 -0.78
N ARG A 110 -12.52 8.15 -1.41
CA ARG A 110 -12.91 8.38 -2.80
C ARG A 110 -11.66 8.56 -3.66
N MET A 111 -11.64 7.96 -4.83
CA MET A 111 -10.49 8.11 -5.73
C MET A 111 -10.55 9.45 -6.48
N ASN A 112 -9.47 10.19 -6.44
CA ASN A 112 -9.17 11.32 -7.30
C ASN A 112 -8.35 10.87 -8.52
N ARG A 113 -7.99 11.78 -9.41
CA ARG A 113 -7.19 11.48 -10.61
C ARG A 113 -5.86 10.81 -10.27
N CYS A 114 -5.13 11.31 -9.29
CA CYS A 114 -3.89 10.72 -8.83
C CYS A 114 -4.08 9.26 -8.38
N ALA A 115 -5.13 8.97 -7.60
CA ALA A 115 -5.42 7.62 -7.13
C ALA A 115 -5.77 6.66 -8.28
N VAL A 116 -6.50 7.12 -9.30
CA VAL A 116 -6.85 6.29 -10.48
C VAL A 116 -5.62 6.05 -11.37
N GLN A 117 -4.76 7.06 -11.54
CA GLN A 117 -3.47 6.89 -12.24
C GLN A 117 -2.55 5.91 -11.49
N THR A 118 -2.52 5.99 -10.15
CA THR A 118 -1.80 5.02 -9.30
C THR A 118 -2.38 3.61 -9.45
N LEU A 119 -3.70 3.48 -9.51
CA LEU A 119 -4.34 2.18 -9.75
C LEU A 119 -3.98 1.61 -11.13
N MET A 120 -3.86 2.44 -12.16
CA MET A 120 -3.42 1.99 -13.48
C MET A 120 -1.94 1.57 -13.46
N ALA A 121 -1.07 2.31 -12.77
CA ALA A 121 0.33 1.91 -12.56
C ALA A 121 0.41 0.57 -11.81
N TYR A 122 -0.40 0.39 -10.77
CA TYR A 122 -0.53 -0.85 -10.01
C TYR A 122 -1.02 -2.01 -10.89
N TYR A 123 -2.02 -1.77 -11.74
CA TYR A 123 -2.46 -2.75 -12.73
C TYR A 123 -1.30 -3.22 -13.60
N TYR A 124 -0.52 -2.30 -14.19
CA TYR A 124 0.60 -2.62 -15.05
C TYR A 124 1.79 -3.24 -14.31
N MET A 125 1.97 -2.93 -13.03
CA MET A 125 2.96 -3.61 -12.18
C MET A 125 2.70 -5.12 -12.13
N PHE A 126 1.44 -5.52 -11.94
CA PHE A 126 1.04 -6.94 -11.93
C PHE A 126 0.89 -7.55 -13.32
N ALA A 127 0.49 -6.77 -14.32
CA ALA A 127 0.50 -7.19 -15.72
C ALA A 127 1.92 -7.22 -16.32
N ARG A 128 2.94 -6.75 -15.56
CA ARG A 128 4.37 -6.74 -15.93
C ARG A 128 4.69 -5.90 -17.18
N ASP A 129 3.87 -4.94 -17.52
CA ASP A 129 4.20 -3.90 -18.50
C ASP A 129 4.86 -2.72 -17.76
N PHE A 130 6.16 -2.84 -17.52
CA PHE A 130 6.90 -1.85 -16.73
C PHE A 130 7.05 -0.50 -17.44
N GLY A 131 6.95 -0.46 -18.78
CA GLY A 131 6.89 0.79 -19.53
C GLY A 131 5.62 1.58 -19.24
N LYS A 132 4.46 0.91 -19.28
CA LYS A 132 3.17 1.50 -18.91
C LYS A 132 3.07 1.80 -17.42
N MET A 133 3.63 0.93 -16.58
CA MET A 133 3.74 1.20 -15.14
C MET A 133 4.44 2.53 -14.88
N LEU A 134 5.57 2.79 -15.54
CA LEU A 134 6.31 4.05 -15.42
C LEU A 134 5.49 5.25 -15.89
N GLU A 135 4.86 5.14 -17.08
CA GLU A 135 4.02 6.20 -17.64
C GLU A 135 2.96 6.66 -16.62
N TYR A 136 2.20 5.73 -16.07
CA TYR A 136 1.12 6.06 -15.13
C TYR A 136 1.61 6.43 -13.74
N ALA A 137 2.69 5.85 -13.25
CA ALA A 137 3.28 6.24 -11.96
C ALA A 137 3.84 7.67 -12.00
N ASP A 138 4.45 8.07 -13.12
CA ASP A 138 4.97 9.42 -13.32
C ASP A 138 3.83 10.46 -13.45
N MET A 139 2.78 10.12 -14.21
CA MET A 139 1.55 10.93 -14.25
C MET A 139 0.91 11.09 -12.87
N ALA A 140 0.82 10.01 -12.09
CA ALA A 140 0.25 10.03 -10.74
C ALA A 140 1.07 10.93 -9.80
N TRP A 141 2.39 10.81 -9.83
CA TRP A 141 3.25 11.63 -8.98
C TRP A 141 3.18 13.11 -9.37
N THR A 142 3.14 13.41 -10.66
CA THR A 142 2.91 14.77 -11.15
C THR A 142 1.58 15.33 -10.67
N SER A 143 0.50 14.54 -10.73
CA SER A 143 -0.81 14.93 -10.19
C SER A 143 -0.77 15.15 -8.69
N ALA A 144 -0.05 14.30 -7.94
CA ALA A 144 0.11 14.45 -6.49
C ALA A 144 0.78 15.78 -6.12
N LEU A 145 1.89 16.11 -6.78
CA LEU A 145 2.60 17.38 -6.55
C LEU A 145 1.76 18.59 -6.97
N ALA A 146 1.02 18.50 -8.09
CA ALA A 146 0.13 19.57 -8.52
C ALA A 146 -1.02 19.83 -7.51
N GLN A 147 -1.50 18.78 -6.85
CA GLN A 147 -2.59 18.88 -5.85
C GLN A 147 -2.10 19.36 -4.49
N GLN A 148 -0.93 18.91 -4.04
CA GLN A 148 -0.44 19.13 -2.67
C GLN A 148 0.73 20.12 -2.57
N GLY A 149 1.32 20.53 -3.68
CA GLY A 149 2.35 21.55 -3.78
C GLY A 149 3.77 21.04 -3.54
N SER A 150 4.00 20.15 -2.59
CA SER A 150 5.35 19.67 -2.24
C SER A 150 5.33 18.25 -1.70
N VAL A 151 6.50 17.59 -1.67
CA VAL A 151 6.68 16.27 -1.07
C VAL A 151 6.42 16.30 0.45
N ASP A 152 6.76 17.40 1.12
CA ASP A 152 6.51 17.56 2.57
C ASP A 152 5.02 17.49 2.93
N ASN A 153 4.13 17.82 1.98
CA ASN A 153 2.69 17.70 2.15
C ASN A 153 2.14 16.29 1.82
N LEU A 154 2.98 15.44 1.22
CA LEU A 154 2.62 14.07 0.83
C LEU A 154 3.17 13.01 1.78
N ILE A 155 4.35 13.27 2.39
CA ILE A 155 5.11 12.30 3.17
C ILE A 155 5.47 12.93 4.51
N TYR A 156 5.17 12.22 5.61
CA TYR A 156 5.58 12.66 6.94
C TYR A 156 7.08 12.48 7.14
N ASN A 157 7.67 13.47 7.79
CA ASN A 157 9.05 13.37 8.22
C ASN A 157 9.14 12.67 9.57
N TYR A 158 9.64 11.43 9.58
CA TYR A 158 9.75 10.67 10.84
C TYR A 158 10.82 11.23 11.79
N ASN A 159 11.67 12.15 11.34
CA ASN A 159 12.56 12.89 12.24
C ASN A 159 11.80 13.80 13.22
N ASP A 160 10.55 14.14 12.92
CA ASP A 160 9.71 14.97 13.78
C ASP A 160 8.95 14.15 14.84
N PHE A 161 9.03 12.80 14.79
CA PHE A 161 8.34 11.93 15.73
C PHE A 161 9.26 11.45 16.85
N TYR A 162 8.71 11.38 18.05
CA TYR A 162 9.42 10.91 19.23
C TYR A 162 8.45 10.32 20.27
N TYR A 163 9.00 9.61 21.26
CA TYR A 163 8.24 9.07 22.36
C TYR A 163 8.40 9.91 23.62
N GLU A 164 7.29 10.18 24.30
CA GLU A 164 7.26 10.75 25.65
C GLU A 164 6.68 9.73 26.64
N PRO A 165 7.13 9.74 27.91
CA PRO A 165 6.47 8.96 28.95
C PRO A 165 5.02 9.40 29.11
N ASP A 166 4.08 8.45 29.17
CA ASP A 166 2.69 8.70 29.51
C ASP A 166 2.52 8.62 31.03
N PRO A 167 2.34 9.74 31.74
CA PRO A 167 2.25 9.75 33.19
C PRO A 167 0.95 9.13 33.73
N GLU A 168 -0.06 8.94 32.88
CA GLU A 168 -1.35 8.38 33.27
C GLU A 168 -1.48 6.88 32.96
N ALA A 169 -0.55 6.34 32.19
CA ALA A 169 -0.58 4.93 31.82
C ALA A 169 0.02 4.05 32.91
N SER A 170 -0.70 3.01 33.27
CA SER A 170 -0.16 1.94 34.09
C SER A 170 0.74 1.03 33.26
N PRO A 171 1.90 0.58 33.77
CA PRO A 171 2.73 -0.40 33.09
C PRO A 171 1.92 -1.64 32.75
N SER A 172 2.02 -2.13 31.52
CA SER A 172 1.37 -3.39 31.15
C SER A 172 2.08 -4.55 31.86
N PRO A 173 1.37 -5.42 32.59
CA PRO A 173 1.97 -6.55 33.25
C PRO A 173 2.72 -7.45 32.26
N GLY A 174 3.98 -7.73 32.55
CA GLY A 174 4.82 -8.63 31.72
C GLY A 174 5.60 -7.96 30.61
N THR A 175 5.55 -6.65 30.47
CA THR A 175 6.45 -5.90 29.59
C THR A 175 7.60 -5.33 30.41
N ASP A 176 8.83 -5.37 29.85
CA ASP A 176 9.98 -4.67 30.46
C ASP A 176 9.91 -3.14 30.25
N VAL A 177 8.80 -2.63 29.77
CA VAL A 177 8.57 -1.20 29.59
C VAL A 177 8.09 -0.68 30.95
N GLU A 178 8.98 -0.11 31.72
CA GLU A 178 8.70 0.48 33.02
C GLU A 178 7.73 1.67 32.94
N VAL A 179 7.60 2.25 31.75
CA VAL A 179 6.75 3.43 31.49
C VAL A 179 6.04 3.20 30.16
N SER A 180 4.73 3.38 30.14
CA SER A 180 4.01 3.47 28.86
C SER A 180 4.50 4.69 28.10
N LEU A 181 4.79 4.51 26.82
CA LEU A 181 5.29 5.55 25.95
C LEU A 181 4.17 6.04 25.04
N ASP A 182 4.02 7.36 24.95
CA ASP A 182 3.08 7.98 24.03
C ASP A 182 3.84 8.56 22.84
N LEU A 183 3.48 8.11 21.63
CA LEU A 183 4.08 8.62 20.41
C LEU A 183 3.58 10.04 20.14
N LYS A 184 4.51 10.97 20.05
CA LYS A 184 4.29 12.38 19.72
C LYS A 184 4.84 12.71 18.33
N GLY A 185 4.47 13.85 17.82
CA GLY A 185 4.90 14.34 16.52
C GLY A 185 3.79 15.14 15.86
N GLN A 186 3.51 14.86 14.61
CA GLN A 186 2.48 15.59 13.86
C GLN A 186 1.09 15.03 14.17
N ASP A 187 0.25 15.84 14.80
CA ASP A 187 -1.08 15.46 15.31
C ASP A 187 -2.03 14.96 14.23
N ASP A 188 -1.87 15.41 12.98
CA ASP A 188 -2.69 14.96 11.86
C ASP A 188 -2.37 13.53 11.40
N TYR A 189 -1.26 12.94 11.88
CA TYR A 189 -0.92 11.53 11.71
C TYR A 189 -1.45 10.66 12.84
N LEU A 190 -1.33 11.16 14.06
CA LEU A 190 -1.64 10.42 15.27
C LEU A 190 -3.13 10.50 15.59
N GLY A 191 -3.76 9.37 15.83
CA GLY A 191 -5.16 9.29 16.24
C GLY A 191 -6.20 9.58 15.15
N GLN A 192 -5.81 9.98 13.95
CA GLN A 192 -6.73 10.27 12.86
C GLN A 192 -7.21 9.00 12.15
N THR A 193 -8.44 9.04 11.64
CA THR A 193 -8.97 7.94 10.82
C THR A 193 -8.19 7.81 9.51
N TYR A 194 -7.76 8.93 8.97
CA TYR A 194 -6.89 9.02 7.79
C TYR A 194 -5.96 10.23 7.95
N HIS A 195 -4.86 10.23 7.23
CA HIS A 195 -3.82 11.25 7.28
C HIS A 195 -3.27 11.56 5.88
N ARG A 196 -2.40 12.58 5.79
CA ARG A 196 -1.89 13.12 4.50
C ARG A 196 -1.22 12.10 3.58
N GLU A 197 -0.59 11.06 4.11
CA GLU A 197 0.04 10.03 3.27
C GLU A 197 -0.96 9.10 2.56
N MET A 198 -2.23 9.10 2.97
CA MET A 198 -3.25 8.21 2.41
C MET A 198 -3.81 8.77 1.10
N LEU A 199 -3.36 8.24 -0.02
CA LEU A 199 -3.88 8.56 -1.34
C LEU A 199 -5.24 7.91 -1.61
N PHE A 200 -5.40 6.66 -1.22
CA PHE A 200 -6.66 5.92 -1.30
C PHE A 200 -6.86 5.11 -0.03
N TYR A 201 -7.79 5.56 0.81
CA TYR A 201 -8.02 4.95 2.10
C TYR A 201 -8.94 3.75 2.00
N ARG A 202 -8.43 2.60 2.40
CA ARG A 202 -9.19 1.37 2.63
C ARG A 202 -8.70 0.72 3.91
N VAL A 203 -9.63 0.30 4.72
CA VAL A 203 -9.35 -0.38 5.98
C VAL A 203 -10.00 -1.76 5.95
N ALA A 204 -9.30 -2.76 6.47
CA ALA A 204 -9.93 -4.03 6.75
C ALA A 204 -10.98 -3.84 7.84
N PRO A 205 -12.16 -4.50 7.78
CA PRO A 205 -13.07 -4.49 8.91
C PRO A 205 -12.32 -4.97 10.16
N SER A 206 -12.59 -4.30 11.26
CA SER A 206 -12.01 -4.59 12.57
C SER A 206 -12.17 -6.08 12.92
N GLY A 207 -11.19 -6.72 13.17
CA GLY A 207 -10.95 -8.12 13.47
C GLY A 207 -9.45 -8.23 13.41
N GLY A 208 -8.90 -7.12 13.71
CA GLY A 208 -7.57 -6.70 13.64
C GLY A 208 -6.57 -7.84 13.71
N MET A 209 -5.55 -7.71 12.96
CA MET A 209 -4.29 -8.21 13.43
C MET A 209 -4.01 -7.39 14.68
N GLY A 210 -4.56 -7.88 15.78
CA GLY A 210 -4.27 -7.36 17.09
C GLY A 210 -2.78 -7.44 17.36
N SER A 211 -2.39 -7.02 18.49
CA SER A 211 -1.07 -7.11 19.13
C SER A 211 -0.30 -8.44 18.99
N SER A 212 -0.77 -9.37 18.19
CA SER A 212 -0.24 -10.74 18.03
C SER A 212 0.62 -10.96 16.79
N GLY A 213 0.91 -9.94 16.00
CA GLY A 213 1.75 -10.08 14.81
C GLY A 213 3.20 -9.76 15.14
N TYR A 214 3.99 -10.78 15.42
CA TYR A 214 5.44 -10.60 15.59
C TYR A 214 6.12 -10.50 14.23
N PRO A 215 7.08 -9.57 14.06
CA PRO A 215 7.88 -9.48 12.84
C PRO A 215 8.82 -10.69 12.74
N SER A 216 9.00 -11.22 11.52
CA SER A 216 10.01 -12.27 11.32
C SER A 216 11.43 -11.70 11.47
N VAL A 217 12.37 -12.58 11.86
CA VAL A 217 13.80 -12.23 11.94
C VAL A 217 14.31 -11.60 10.66
N GLU A 218 13.90 -12.17 9.51
CA GLU A 218 14.24 -11.65 8.19
C GLU A 218 13.71 -10.23 7.98
N PHE A 219 12.47 -9.94 8.39
CA PHE A 219 11.92 -8.59 8.29
C PHE A 219 12.68 -7.60 9.16
N ILE A 220 12.97 -7.95 10.41
CA ILE A 220 13.75 -7.12 11.33
C ILE A 220 15.14 -6.82 10.77
N SER A 221 15.78 -7.81 10.11
CA SER A 221 17.10 -7.66 9.53
C SER A 221 17.19 -6.66 8.37
N LEU A 222 16.05 -6.26 7.81
CA LEU A 222 16.00 -5.25 6.75
C LEU A 222 16.30 -3.83 7.26
N PHE A 223 16.12 -3.59 8.55
CA PHE A 223 16.26 -2.25 9.12
C PHE A 223 17.67 -2.03 9.67
N ASP A 224 18.25 -0.88 9.36
CA ASP A 224 19.39 -0.38 10.13
C ASP A 224 18.84 0.15 11.48
N LYS A 225 19.23 -0.52 12.56
CA LYS A 225 18.73 -0.22 13.91
C LYS A 225 19.12 1.17 14.40
N ASN A 226 20.18 1.75 13.85
CA ASN A 226 20.72 3.03 14.29
C ASN A 226 20.13 4.21 13.50
N THR A 227 19.87 4.01 12.22
CA THR A 227 19.52 5.12 11.31
C THR A 227 18.10 5.05 10.77
N ASP A 228 17.47 3.84 10.68
CA ASP A 228 16.10 3.73 10.21
C ASP A 228 15.10 4.08 11.32
N LEU A 229 14.44 5.21 11.19
CA LEU A 229 13.48 5.71 12.19
C LEU A 229 12.28 4.79 12.38
N ARG A 230 11.91 4.01 11.35
CA ARG A 230 10.82 3.02 11.46
C ARG A 230 11.17 1.93 12.47
N TYR A 231 12.44 1.52 12.53
CA TYR A 231 12.88 0.58 13.57
C TYR A 231 12.66 1.17 14.96
N ARG A 232 13.15 2.39 15.19
CA ARG A 232 13.06 3.08 16.49
C ARG A 232 11.61 3.40 16.89
N LEU A 233 10.74 3.74 15.92
CA LEU A 233 9.38 4.17 16.19
C LEU A 233 8.39 2.99 16.28
N PHE A 234 8.66 1.89 15.56
CA PHE A 234 7.65 0.82 15.40
C PHE A 234 8.10 -0.56 15.90
N MET A 235 9.38 -0.76 16.17
CA MET A 235 9.90 -2.01 16.74
C MET A 235 10.16 -1.82 18.22
N LEU A 236 9.10 -1.88 19.02
CA LEU A 236 9.21 -1.71 20.47
C LEU A 236 9.57 -3.03 21.14
N LYS A 237 10.29 -2.93 22.27
CA LYS A 237 10.59 -4.07 23.11
C LYS A 237 9.30 -4.61 23.71
N ASP A 238 9.07 -5.91 23.58
CA ASP A 238 7.92 -6.62 24.13
C ASP A 238 8.38 -8.04 24.50
N LEU A 239 7.44 -8.87 24.99
CA LEU A 239 7.69 -10.27 25.36
C LEU A 239 8.24 -11.14 24.22
N GLY A 240 8.13 -10.66 22.97
CA GLY A 240 8.51 -11.42 21.79
C GLY A 240 7.61 -12.63 21.55
N TYR A 241 8.01 -13.49 20.62
CA TYR A 241 7.33 -14.76 20.42
C TYR A 241 7.86 -15.78 21.45
N ALA A 242 6.96 -16.27 22.26
CA ALA A 242 7.24 -17.39 23.15
C ALA A 242 6.02 -18.33 23.20
N THR A 243 6.25 -19.62 23.11
CA THR A 243 5.22 -20.64 23.28
C THR A 243 5.77 -21.81 24.09
N THR A 244 4.90 -22.50 24.81
CA THR A 244 5.27 -23.70 25.56
C THR A 244 4.49 -24.88 25.00
N VAL A 245 5.20 -25.94 24.68
CA VAL A 245 4.63 -27.21 24.21
C VAL A 245 5.08 -28.31 25.17
N GLY A 246 4.17 -28.83 25.96
CA GLY A 246 4.52 -29.67 27.11
C GLY A 246 5.34 -28.87 28.12
N ASP A 247 6.49 -29.38 28.52
CA ASP A 247 7.42 -28.72 29.43
C ASP A 247 8.49 -27.88 28.72
N THR A 248 8.45 -27.81 27.37
CA THR A 248 9.48 -27.14 26.59
C THR A 248 9.01 -25.76 26.18
N LYS A 249 9.75 -24.74 26.57
CA LYS A 249 9.57 -23.36 26.11
C LYS A 249 10.33 -23.14 24.81
N TYR A 250 9.66 -22.62 23.82
CA TYR A 250 10.22 -22.16 22.54
C TYR A 250 10.08 -20.66 22.47
N ASP A 251 11.15 -19.94 22.21
CA ASP A 251 11.14 -18.53 21.89
C ASP A 251 12.13 -18.27 20.74
N ASP A 252 11.93 -17.16 20.02
CA ASP A 252 12.79 -16.78 18.90
C ASP A 252 13.98 -15.92 19.34
N GLY A 253 14.13 -15.68 20.63
CA GLY A 253 15.17 -14.81 21.19
C GLY A 253 14.99 -13.33 20.84
N ILE A 254 13.89 -12.97 20.19
CA ILE A 254 13.60 -11.62 19.74
C ILE A 254 12.47 -11.04 20.57
N VAL A 255 12.80 -10.07 21.38
CA VAL A 255 11.86 -9.40 22.28
C VAL A 255 11.39 -8.10 21.63
N LEU A 256 10.86 -8.21 20.41
CA LEU A 256 10.36 -7.07 19.66
C LEU A 256 8.96 -7.34 19.12
N GLN A 257 8.11 -6.37 19.26
CA GLN A 257 6.82 -6.31 18.61
C GLN A 257 6.85 -5.18 17.57
N TYR A 258 6.31 -5.44 16.38
CA TYR A 258 6.03 -4.33 15.46
C TYR A 258 4.83 -3.57 16.00
N TYR A 259 5.12 -2.43 16.60
CA TYR A 259 4.11 -1.61 17.24
C TYR A 259 3.25 -0.93 16.19
N ARG A 260 2.11 -1.55 15.93
CA ARG A 260 1.02 -0.94 15.21
C ARG A 260 0.03 -0.41 16.20
N ASP A 261 0.36 0.71 16.76
CA ASP A 261 -0.62 1.36 17.58
C ASP A 261 -1.86 1.73 16.78
N VAL A 262 -2.97 1.70 17.47
CA VAL A 262 -4.24 2.28 17.02
C VAL A 262 -4.10 3.76 16.57
N LYS A 263 -3.03 4.43 16.97
CA LYS A 263 -2.72 5.81 16.59
C LYS A 263 -2.15 5.94 15.18
N ILE A 264 -1.45 4.92 14.67
CA ILE A 264 -0.88 4.95 13.31
C ILE A 264 -1.77 4.15 12.39
N LYS A 265 -2.67 4.83 11.70
CA LYS A 265 -3.58 4.20 10.76
C LYS A 265 -2.88 3.92 9.43
N MET A 266 -3.08 2.72 8.92
CA MET A 266 -2.54 2.31 7.64
C MET A 266 -3.65 2.00 6.66
N THR A 267 -3.41 2.28 5.38
CA THR A 267 -4.36 1.96 4.33
C THR A 267 -4.07 0.60 3.69
N GLN A 268 -5.13 -0.12 3.33
CA GLN A 268 -5.07 -1.27 2.42
C GLN A 268 -5.15 -0.82 0.95
N GLY A 269 -5.47 0.45 0.71
CA GLY A 269 -5.47 1.08 -0.60
C GLY A 269 -4.06 1.53 -1.01
N PHE A 270 -3.90 2.81 -1.32
CA PHE A 270 -2.62 3.37 -1.74
C PHE A 270 -2.17 4.49 -0.79
N SER A 271 -0.86 4.60 -0.61
CA SER A 271 -0.21 5.76 0.02
C SER A 271 0.71 6.46 -0.97
N TYR A 272 1.05 7.72 -0.68
CA TYR A 272 2.02 8.45 -1.50
C TYR A 272 3.45 7.87 -1.39
N PRO A 273 3.94 7.41 -0.23
CA PRO A 273 5.19 6.65 -0.16
C PRO A 273 5.19 5.40 -1.04
N GLU A 274 4.06 4.65 -1.08
CA GLU A 274 3.92 3.49 -1.97
C GLU A 274 3.99 3.88 -3.45
N LEU A 275 3.30 4.96 -3.84
CA LEU A 275 3.36 5.49 -5.21
C LEU A 275 4.79 5.88 -5.61
N LEU A 276 5.51 6.54 -4.72
CA LEU A 276 6.91 6.94 -4.97
C LEU A 276 7.81 5.71 -5.17
N LEU A 277 7.65 4.68 -4.34
CA LEU A 277 8.40 3.43 -4.49
C LEU A 277 7.98 2.63 -5.73
N MET A 278 6.70 2.68 -6.11
CA MET A 278 6.21 2.09 -7.37
C MET A 278 6.87 2.77 -8.58
N ARG A 279 7.02 4.10 -8.54
CA ARG A 279 7.71 4.84 -9.58
C ARG A 279 9.21 4.54 -9.60
N ALA A 280 9.86 4.46 -8.45
CA ALA A 280 11.26 4.07 -8.34
C ALA A 280 11.52 2.67 -8.93
N GLU A 281 10.65 1.69 -8.62
CA GLU A 281 10.72 0.35 -9.21
C GLU A 281 10.53 0.41 -10.72
N ALA A 282 9.55 1.18 -11.20
CA ALA A 282 9.29 1.33 -12.62
C ALA A 282 10.50 1.95 -13.36
N TYR A 283 11.13 2.97 -12.79
CA TYR A 283 12.35 3.55 -13.34
C TYR A 283 13.49 2.51 -13.41
N ALA A 284 13.72 1.78 -12.32
CA ALA A 284 14.77 0.76 -12.28
C ALA A 284 14.56 -0.34 -13.32
N ARG A 285 13.31 -0.81 -13.49
CA ARG A 285 12.96 -1.84 -14.48
C ARG A 285 13.02 -1.35 -15.94
N ASN A 286 13.08 -0.03 -16.16
CA ASN A 286 13.26 0.60 -17.46
C ASN A 286 14.67 1.18 -17.65
N SER A 287 15.67 0.69 -16.90
CA SER A 287 17.08 1.11 -16.97
C SER A 287 17.30 2.62 -16.73
N ARG A 288 16.39 3.26 -16.00
CA ARG A 288 16.49 4.67 -15.59
C ARG A 288 17.01 4.78 -14.16
N LYS A 289 18.24 4.33 -13.96
CA LYS A 289 18.89 4.17 -12.66
C LYS A 289 18.96 5.48 -11.86
N THR A 290 19.27 6.58 -12.52
CA THR A 290 19.43 7.88 -11.85
C THR A 290 18.11 8.35 -11.22
N GLU A 291 17.03 8.24 -11.95
CA GLU A 291 15.70 8.63 -11.47
C GLU A 291 15.18 7.66 -10.39
N ALA A 292 15.44 6.37 -10.57
CA ALA A 292 15.12 5.36 -9.57
C ALA A 292 15.80 5.64 -8.23
N LEU A 293 17.09 5.96 -8.25
CA LEU A 293 17.87 6.32 -7.05
C LEU A 293 17.38 7.65 -6.44
N SER A 294 17.01 8.62 -7.28
CA SER A 294 16.47 9.89 -6.81
C SER A 294 15.15 9.73 -6.03
N ASP A 295 14.25 8.89 -6.53
CA ASP A 295 12.98 8.61 -5.85
C ASP A 295 13.20 7.85 -4.55
N LEU A 296 14.07 6.85 -4.55
CA LEU A 296 14.45 6.12 -3.34
C LEU A 296 15.04 7.06 -2.27
N ASN A 297 15.98 7.92 -2.64
CA ASN A 297 16.59 8.87 -1.72
C ASN A 297 15.60 9.93 -1.25
N THR A 298 14.63 10.29 -2.09
CA THR A 298 13.53 11.18 -1.67
C THR A 298 12.77 10.58 -0.50
N LEU A 299 12.36 9.29 -0.55
CA LEU A 299 11.69 8.65 0.57
C LEU A 299 12.61 8.51 1.79
N ARG A 300 13.87 8.10 1.57
CA ARG A 300 14.84 7.89 2.64
C ARG A 300 15.06 9.17 3.48
N LYS A 301 15.03 10.35 2.87
CA LYS A 301 15.11 11.65 3.58
C LYS A 301 14.06 11.77 4.70
N TYR A 302 12.90 11.15 4.53
CA TYR A 302 11.78 11.22 5.49
C TYR A 302 11.72 10.02 6.44
N ARG A 303 12.54 9.00 6.22
CA ARG A 303 12.48 7.74 6.97
C ARG A 303 13.75 7.43 7.77
N TYR A 304 14.85 8.11 7.45
CA TYR A 304 16.14 7.89 8.11
C TYR A 304 16.57 9.08 8.93
N ASP A 305 17.31 8.82 10.00
CA ASP A 305 17.79 9.82 10.96
C ASP A 305 18.81 10.75 10.29
N ASN A 306 18.40 11.97 10.03
CA ASN A 306 19.22 12.99 9.39
C ASN A 306 20.28 13.61 10.32
N THR A 307 20.24 13.32 11.62
CA THR A 307 21.25 13.72 12.58
C THR A 307 22.50 12.85 12.55
N GLN A 308 22.39 11.66 11.91
CA GLN A 308 23.50 10.70 11.77
C GLN A 308 24.32 10.89 10.47
N GLY A 309 23.99 11.87 9.65
CA GLY A 309 24.63 12.14 8.37
C GLY A 309 23.70 12.08 7.17
N SER A 310 24.21 11.67 6.02
CA SER A 310 23.40 11.54 4.80
C SER A 310 22.40 10.40 4.93
N THR A 311 21.15 10.67 4.56
CA THR A 311 20.08 9.68 4.48
C THR A 311 20.04 8.93 3.14
N ASP A 312 20.85 9.35 2.16
CA ASP A 312 20.92 8.71 0.86
C ASP A 312 21.34 7.24 0.97
N LEU A 313 20.95 6.44 -0.01
CA LEU A 313 21.38 5.05 -0.09
C LEU A 313 22.91 4.99 -0.20
N PRO A 314 23.61 4.35 0.76
CA PRO A 314 25.08 4.23 0.72
C PRO A 314 25.55 3.60 -0.58
N ASN A 315 26.50 4.24 -1.26
CA ASN A 315 27.04 3.80 -2.54
C ASN A 315 26.00 3.61 -3.66
N GLY A 316 24.81 4.21 -3.55
CA GLY A 316 23.70 4.01 -4.48
C GLY A 316 24.06 4.24 -5.95
N ALA A 317 24.90 5.25 -6.24
CA ALA A 317 25.37 5.52 -7.59
C ALA A 317 26.25 4.40 -8.17
N ALA A 318 26.98 3.65 -7.33
CA ALA A 318 27.87 2.57 -7.75
C ALA A 318 27.16 1.21 -7.92
N LEU A 319 25.92 1.05 -7.43
CA LEU A 319 25.16 -0.18 -7.55
C LEU A 319 24.88 -0.51 -9.02
N THR A 320 24.75 -1.78 -9.36
CA THR A 320 24.19 -2.22 -10.63
C THR A 320 22.68 -1.95 -10.65
N GLU A 321 22.03 -2.05 -11.83
CA GLU A 321 20.58 -1.91 -11.95
C GLU A 321 19.83 -2.92 -11.08
N ASP A 322 20.25 -4.18 -11.11
CA ASP A 322 19.67 -5.24 -10.27
C ASP A 322 19.85 -4.97 -8.77
N GLN A 323 21.03 -4.54 -8.35
CA GLN A 323 21.28 -4.19 -6.96
C GLN A 323 20.43 -3.02 -6.50
N LEU A 324 20.27 -1.98 -7.33
CA LEU A 324 19.40 -0.86 -7.01
C LEU A 324 17.93 -1.29 -6.94
N LEU A 325 17.48 -2.11 -7.88
CA LEU A 325 16.11 -2.65 -7.84
C LEU A 325 15.88 -3.48 -6.57
N GLU A 326 16.84 -4.31 -6.17
CA GLU A 326 16.76 -5.08 -4.92
C GLU A 326 16.62 -4.15 -3.70
N GLU A 327 17.38 -3.06 -3.63
CA GLU A 327 17.28 -2.08 -2.54
C GLU A 327 15.92 -1.35 -2.54
N ILE A 328 15.37 -1.01 -3.71
CA ILE A 328 14.02 -0.44 -3.84
C ILE A 328 12.96 -1.42 -3.32
N LEU A 329 13.07 -2.70 -3.66
CA LEU A 329 12.15 -3.74 -3.19
C LEU A 329 12.25 -3.98 -1.68
N LYS A 330 13.47 -3.90 -1.11
CA LYS A 330 13.69 -3.93 0.35
C LYS A 330 13.07 -2.70 1.02
N GLU A 331 13.23 -1.51 0.41
CA GLU A 331 12.61 -0.29 0.93
C GLU A 331 11.08 -0.38 0.88
N ARG A 332 10.51 -0.88 -0.21
CA ARG A 332 9.08 -1.17 -0.31
C ARG A 332 8.59 -2.10 0.82
N ARG A 333 9.38 -3.11 1.14
CA ARG A 333 9.02 -4.04 2.22
C ARG A 333 9.09 -3.38 3.61
N ARG A 334 10.07 -2.49 3.85
CA ARG A 334 10.15 -1.70 5.09
C ARG A 334 8.99 -0.73 5.24
N GLU A 335 8.55 -0.13 4.13
CA GLU A 335 7.50 0.88 4.11
C GLU A 335 6.09 0.29 4.21
N LEU A 336 5.83 -0.82 3.54
CA LEU A 336 4.52 -1.45 3.52
C LEU A 336 4.35 -2.38 4.72
N PRO A 337 3.33 -2.15 5.53
CA PRO A 337 3.21 -2.78 6.83
C PRO A 337 2.97 -4.28 6.75
N ILE A 338 3.41 -4.98 7.79
CA ILE A 338 3.28 -6.44 7.98
C ILE A 338 1.82 -6.91 7.88
N ALA A 339 0.87 -6.04 8.19
CA ALA A 339 -0.53 -6.42 8.34
C ALA A 339 -1.37 -6.19 7.08
N THR A 340 -0.75 -5.96 5.95
CA THR A 340 -1.43 -5.85 4.67
C THR A 340 -1.21 -7.10 3.83
N PHE A 341 -2.08 -7.33 2.85
CA PHE A 341 -1.89 -8.39 1.86
C PHE A 341 -0.74 -8.07 0.87
N GLN A 342 -0.16 -6.88 0.92
CA GLN A 342 0.84 -6.41 -0.05
C GLN A 342 2.07 -7.35 -0.12
N ARG A 343 2.53 -7.87 1.02
CA ARG A 343 3.67 -8.80 1.00
C ARG A 343 3.37 -10.07 0.22
N VAL A 344 2.17 -10.64 0.38
CA VAL A 344 1.76 -11.84 -0.37
C VAL A 344 1.71 -11.55 -1.87
N LEU A 345 1.18 -10.39 -2.24
CA LEU A 345 1.12 -9.97 -3.63
C LEU A 345 2.51 -9.71 -4.22
N ASP A 346 3.39 -9.06 -3.47
CA ASP A 346 4.78 -8.85 -3.90
C ASP A 346 5.52 -10.18 -4.09
N LEU A 347 5.38 -11.13 -3.17
CA LEU A 347 5.96 -12.47 -3.33
C LEU A 347 5.48 -13.16 -4.61
N LYS A 348 4.17 -13.09 -4.88
CA LYS A 348 3.59 -13.69 -6.09
C LYS A 348 4.15 -13.07 -7.38
N ARG A 349 4.19 -11.73 -7.49
CA ARG A 349 4.66 -11.07 -8.71
C ARG A 349 6.18 -11.19 -8.90
N LEU A 350 6.94 -11.15 -7.82
CA LEU A 350 8.40 -11.23 -7.87
C LEU A 350 8.90 -12.65 -8.14
N ALA A 351 8.09 -13.69 -7.85
CA ALA A 351 8.38 -15.06 -8.25
C ALA A 351 8.53 -15.25 -9.77
N LEU A 352 8.03 -14.31 -10.58
CA LEU A 352 8.23 -14.30 -12.03
C LEU A 352 9.58 -13.69 -12.47
N ASP A 353 10.35 -13.11 -11.56
CA ASP A 353 11.69 -12.57 -11.82
C ASP A 353 12.75 -13.67 -11.70
N ASN A 354 12.61 -14.75 -12.49
CA ASN A 354 13.45 -15.94 -12.43
C ASN A 354 14.95 -15.60 -12.44
N GLY A 355 15.70 -16.20 -11.51
CA GLY A 355 17.14 -16.02 -11.39
C GLY A 355 17.59 -14.71 -10.74
N LYS A 356 16.67 -13.90 -10.26
CA LYS A 356 17.00 -12.66 -9.53
C LYS A 356 17.07 -12.93 -8.01
N PRO A 357 17.89 -12.19 -7.26
CA PRO A 357 18.09 -12.44 -5.83
C PRO A 357 16.82 -12.19 -4.97
N TRP A 358 15.87 -11.43 -5.49
CA TRP A 358 14.58 -11.16 -4.82
C TRP A 358 13.45 -12.10 -5.23
N CYS A 359 13.70 -13.03 -6.16
CA CYS A 359 12.73 -14.03 -6.64
C CYS A 359 12.33 -15.04 -5.54
#